data_81de504a1e2211c9f14963e80e2f331f
#
_entry.id   81de504a1e2211c9f14963e80e2f331f
#
_cell.length_a   1.000
_cell.length_b   1.000
_cell.length_c   1.000
_cell.angle_alpha   90.00
_cell.angle_beta   90.00
_cell.angle_gamma   90.00
#
_symmetry.space_group_name_H-M   'P 1'
#
loop_
_entity.id
_entity.type
_entity.pdbx_description
1 polymer ?
#
loop_
_entity_poly.entity_id
_entity_poly.type
_entity_poly.pdbx_seq_one_letter_code
_entity_poly.pdbx_strand_id
1 'polypeptide(L)'
;GQRAEAGVHERSELTKIEVPFFWMILGMVPIAIAMVWLQHQAFQVSWYAGVIAVAMSFVLSLVACRATGETDTTPIGAMGKVMQLMFAGLAPANISANLASAGIAANSASSSADLLTDLKTGYLLGANPRKQFLAQFFGVFFGTVAIVPIWYLMVPNRAKLETFALPSTRAWEAVARVLVKGVSELPPSAVWSIFIGAAVGIILPIID
;
A
#
# COMPACT_ATOMS: atom_id res chain seq x y z
N GLY A 1 -20.41 34.76 -16.01
CA GLY A 1 -19.46 35.57 -15.24
C GLY A 1 -19.44 35.13 -13.80
N GLN A 2 -20.50 35.37 -13.00
CA GLN A 2 -20.49 35.19 -11.54
C GLN A 2 -20.19 33.75 -11.04
N ARG A 3 -20.66 32.69 -11.71
CA ARG A 3 -20.34 31.30 -11.33
C ARG A 3 -18.88 30.93 -11.59
N ALA A 4 -18.27 31.49 -12.64
CA ALA A 4 -16.88 31.27 -12.94
C ALA A 4 -15.96 32.02 -11.96
N GLU A 5 -16.32 33.25 -11.58
CA GLU A 5 -15.59 34.04 -10.58
C GLU A 5 -15.71 33.44 -9.19
N ALA A 6 -16.89 32.95 -8.78
CA ALA A 6 -17.07 32.25 -7.52
C ALA A 6 -16.20 30.97 -7.45
N GLY A 7 -16.14 30.18 -8.53
CA GLY A 7 -15.30 28.99 -8.60
C GLY A 7 -13.80 29.30 -8.56
N VAL A 8 -13.37 30.43 -9.14
CA VAL A 8 -11.96 30.89 -9.06
C VAL A 8 -11.61 31.36 -7.64
N HIS A 9 -12.53 32.07 -7.00
CA HIS A 9 -12.33 32.55 -5.63
C HIS A 9 -12.28 31.39 -4.63
N GLU A 10 -13.18 30.43 -4.76
CA GLU A 10 -13.21 29.18 -3.94
C GLU A 10 -11.91 28.37 -4.12
N ARG A 11 -11.42 28.20 -5.36
CA ARG A 11 -10.12 27.54 -5.62
C ARG A 11 -8.95 28.30 -5.00
N SER A 12 -8.98 29.64 -5.02
CA SER A 12 -7.89 30.44 -4.43
C SER A 12 -7.82 30.29 -2.91
N GLU A 13 -8.96 30.17 -2.24
CA GLU A 13 -9.00 29.93 -0.79
C GLU A 13 -8.57 28.49 -0.44
N LEU A 14 -8.98 27.49 -1.23
CA LEU A 14 -8.57 26.09 -1.03
C LEU A 14 -7.05 25.94 -1.18
N THR A 15 -6.42 26.58 -2.15
CA THR A 15 -4.95 26.52 -2.33
C THR A 15 -4.16 27.06 -1.14
N LYS A 16 -4.76 27.91 -0.31
CA LYS A 16 -4.10 28.43 0.91
C LYS A 16 -4.04 27.37 2.03
N ILE A 17 -4.93 26.41 2.06
CA ILE A 17 -5.05 25.40 3.09
C ILE A 17 -4.61 24.00 2.64
N GLU A 18 -4.57 23.75 1.33
CA GLU A 18 -4.11 22.48 0.75
C GLU A 18 -2.61 22.25 0.96
N VAL A 19 -2.21 20.98 1.05
CA VAL A 19 -0.80 20.58 1.13
C VAL A 19 -0.11 20.96 -0.20
N PRO A 20 0.96 21.75 -0.18
CA PRO A 20 1.66 22.14 -1.40
C PRO A 20 2.26 20.92 -2.11
N PHE A 21 2.10 20.85 -3.43
CA PHE A 21 2.58 19.73 -4.23
C PHE A 21 4.09 19.47 -4.07
N PHE A 22 4.90 20.50 -3.86
CA PHE A 22 6.34 20.33 -3.66
C PHE A 22 6.69 19.60 -2.36
N TRP A 23 5.83 19.67 -1.30
CA TRP A 23 6.02 18.87 -0.08
C TRP A 23 5.91 17.36 -0.37
N MET A 24 5.00 17.01 -1.27
CA MET A 24 4.85 15.62 -1.70
C MET A 24 6.11 15.14 -2.42
N ILE A 25 6.63 15.92 -3.37
CA ILE A 25 7.84 15.55 -4.10
C ILE A 25 9.04 15.46 -3.15
N LEU A 26 9.20 16.47 -2.28
CA LEU A 26 10.31 16.53 -1.32
C LEU A 26 10.29 15.34 -0.33
N GLY A 27 9.12 14.84 0.03
CA GLY A 27 8.97 13.66 0.87
C GLY A 27 9.08 12.35 0.09
N MET A 28 8.37 12.23 -1.04
CA MET A 28 8.29 10.98 -1.81
C MET A 28 9.63 10.55 -2.40
N VAL A 29 10.42 11.48 -2.95
CA VAL A 29 11.68 11.12 -3.64
C VAL A 29 12.70 10.51 -2.67
N PRO A 30 13.04 11.11 -1.53
CA PRO A 30 13.96 10.49 -0.58
C PRO A 30 13.44 9.16 -0.02
N ILE A 31 12.14 9.08 0.28
CA ILE A 31 11.53 7.85 0.79
C ILE A 31 11.57 6.75 -0.27
N ALA A 32 11.28 7.05 -1.53
CA ALA A 32 11.35 6.10 -2.63
C ALA A 32 12.78 5.55 -2.79
N ILE A 33 13.79 6.42 -2.76
CA ILE A 33 15.21 6.02 -2.81
C ILE A 33 15.57 5.13 -1.63
N ALA A 34 15.19 5.53 -0.42
CA ALA A 34 15.43 4.75 0.79
C ALA A 34 14.75 3.37 0.74
N MET A 35 13.52 3.30 0.24
CA MET A 35 12.78 2.04 0.09
C MET A 35 13.42 1.11 -0.92
N VAL A 36 13.87 1.61 -2.08
CA VAL A 36 14.60 0.81 -3.07
C VAL A 36 15.91 0.28 -2.48
N TRP A 37 16.65 1.14 -1.79
CA TRP A 37 17.89 0.76 -1.13
C TRP A 37 17.67 -0.30 -0.05
N LEU A 38 16.68 -0.12 0.83
CA LEU A 38 16.34 -1.09 1.88
C LEU A 38 15.90 -2.44 1.30
N GLN A 39 15.08 -2.45 0.26
CA GLN A 39 14.68 -3.68 -0.42
C GLN A 39 15.88 -4.44 -0.99
N HIS A 40 16.82 -3.71 -1.57
CA HIS A 40 18.04 -4.31 -2.10
C HIS A 40 18.89 -4.93 -0.97
N GLN A 41 19.12 -4.20 0.11
CA GLN A 41 19.96 -4.65 1.23
C GLN A 41 19.32 -5.77 2.06
N ALA A 42 18.04 -5.64 2.39
CA ALA A 42 17.38 -6.55 3.33
C ALA A 42 16.83 -7.81 2.65
N PHE A 43 16.36 -7.71 1.41
CA PHE A 43 15.63 -8.78 0.73
C PHE A 43 16.26 -9.22 -0.59
N GLN A 44 17.45 -8.70 -0.93
CA GLN A 44 18.18 -9.02 -2.16
C GLN A 44 17.35 -8.78 -3.43
N VAL A 45 16.47 -7.75 -3.40
CA VAL A 45 15.70 -7.31 -4.55
C VAL A 45 16.63 -6.56 -5.50
N SER A 46 16.58 -6.88 -6.80
CA SER A 46 17.34 -6.12 -7.79
C SER A 46 16.88 -4.66 -7.86
N TRP A 47 17.77 -3.73 -8.15
CA TRP A 47 17.48 -2.29 -8.18
C TRP A 47 16.28 -1.95 -9.07
N TYR A 48 16.23 -2.52 -10.28
CA TYR A 48 15.11 -2.29 -11.19
C TYR A 48 13.78 -2.80 -10.63
N ALA A 49 13.76 -3.98 -9.99
CA ALA A 49 12.55 -4.53 -9.39
C ALA A 49 12.10 -3.70 -8.18
N GLY A 50 13.04 -3.17 -7.40
CA GLY A 50 12.75 -2.24 -6.31
C GLY A 50 12.10 -0.95 -6.79
N VAL A 51 12.60 -0.35 -7.87
CA VAL A 51 11.99 0.84 -8.49
C VAL A 51 10.57 0.53 -8.99
N ILE A 52 10.38 -0.60 -9.67
CA ILE A 52 9.07 -1.02 -10.14
C ILE A 52 8.12 -1.24 -8.96
N ALA A 53 8.58 -1.87 -7.85
CA ALA A 53 7.75 -2.07 -6.66
C ALA A 53 7.26 -0.75 -6.06
N VAL A 54 8.14 0.25 -5.95
CA VAL A 54 7.79 1.58 -5.44
C VAL A 54 6.81 2.28 -6.37
N ALA A 55 7.05 2.26 -7.68
CA ALA A 55 6.14 2.86 -8.65
C ALA A 55 4.76 2.19 -8.64
N MET A 56 4.71 0.86 -8.59
CA MET A 56 3.46 0.11 -8.52
C MET A 56 2.74 0.28 -7.20
N SER A 57 3.44 0.41 -6.07
CA SER A 57 2.78 0.68 -4.78
C SER A 57 2.05 2.03 -4.80
N PHE A 58 2.56 3.03 -5.51
CA PHE A 58 1.86 4.28 -5.73
C PHE A 58 0.56 4.09 -6.54
N VAL A 59 0.63 3.38 -7.65
CA VAL A 59 -0.55 3.07 -8.49
C VAL A 59 -1.59 2.28 -7.69
N LEU A 60 -1.15 1.24 -6.98
CA LEU A 60 -2.04 0.41 -6.16
C LEU A 60 -2.67 1.20 -5.00
N SER A 61 -1.94 2.16 -4.42
CA SER A 61 -2.48 3.06 -3.41
C SER A 61 -3.59 3.96 -3.96
N LEU A 62 -3.46 4.48 -5.18
CA LEU A 62 -4.52 5.26 -5.83
C LEU A 62 -5.78 4.41 -6.03
N VAL A 63 -5.63 3.17 -6.50
CA VAL A 63 -6.75 2.23 -6.66
C VAL A 63 -7.41 1.93 -5.32
N ALA A 64 -6.60 1.67 -4.28
CA ALA A 64 -7.10 1.40 -2.94
C ALA A 64 -7.86 2.59 -2.35
N CYS A 65 -7.33 3.81 -2.49
CA CYS A 65 -7.98 5.05 -2.06
C CYS A 65 -9.34 5.25 -2.74
N ARG A 66 -9.41 4.98 -4.05
CA ARG A 66 -10.65 5.04 -4.81
C ARG A 66 -11.67 4.02 -4.29
N ALA A 67 -11.27 2.77 -4.16
CA ALA A 67 -12.12 1.70 -3.65
C ALA A 67 -12.63 2.00 -2.24
N THR A 68 -11.76 2.49 -1.36
CA THR A 68 -12.14 2.88 0.02
C THR A 68 -13.17 4.02 0.00
N GLY A 69 -12.98 5.02 -0.87
CA GLY A 69 -13.91 6.14 -0.99
C GLY A 69 -15.30 5.74 -1.49
N GLU A 70 -15.42 4.67 -2.26
CA GLU A 70 -16.68 4.16 -2.81
C GLU A 70 -17.34 3.09 -1.93
N THR A 71 -16.55 2.27 -1.23
CA THR A 71 -17.05 1.07 -0.53
C THR A 71 -16.84 1.09 0.98
N ASP A 72 -16.15 2.11 1.50
CA ASP A 72 -15.69 2.19 2.90
C ASP A 72 -14.84 0.99 3.35
N THR A 73 -14.23 0.30 2.38
CA THR A 73 -13.39 -0.87 2.64
C THR A 73 -12.11 -0.81 1.84
N THR A 74 -10.96 -0.81 2.53
CA THR A 74 -9.65 -0.79 1.87
C THR A 74 -9.24 -2.20 1.43
N PRO A 75 -9.03 -2.46 0.13
CA PRO A 75 -8.71 -3.78 -0.41
C PRO A 75 -7.22 -4.16 -0.23
N ILE A 76 -6.71 -4.09 1.00
CA ILE A 76 -5.30 -4.31 1.36
C ILE A 76 -4.77 -5.65 0.83
N GLY A 77 -5.53 -6.72 1.07
CA GLY A 77 -5.16 -8.06 0.66
C GLY A 77 -5.06 -8.23 -0.86
N ALA A 78 -5.95 -7.58 -1.61
CA ALA A 78 -5.92 -7.59 -3.07
C ALA A 78 -4.70 -6.84 -3.61
N MET A 79 -4.38 -5.68 -3.06
CA MET A 79 -3.22 -4.88 -3.49
C MET A 79 -1.91 -5.64 -3.29
N GLY A 80 -1.72 -6.28 -2.14
CA GLY A 80 -0.56 -7.12 -1.90
C GLY A 80 -0.48 -8.33 -2.83
N LYS A 81 -1.61 -8.98 -3.16
CA LYS A 81 -1.62 -10.12 -4.09
C LYS A 81 -1.31 -9.73 -5.53
N VAL A 82 -1.76 -8.57 -5.99
CA VAL A 82 -1.36 -8.02 -7.30
C VAL A 82 0.16 -7.83 -7.34
N MET A 83 0.74 -7.30 -6.27
CA MET A 83 2.20 -7.15 -6.18
C MET A 83 2.92 -8.52 -6.13
N GLN A 84 2.38 -9.51 -5.43
CA GLN A 84 2.93 -10.88 -5.41
C GLN A 84 2.95 -11.51 -6.82
N LEU A 85 1.86 -11.35 -7.57
CA LEU A 85 1.78 -11.83 -8.96
C LEU A 85 2.82 -11.17 -9.85
N MET A 86 3.00 -9.86 -9.73
CA MET A 86 4.01 -9.13 -10.49
C MET A 86 5.43 -9.58 -10.13
N PHE A 87 5.71 -9.78 -8.83
CA PHE A 87 7.03 -10.22 -8.37
C PHE A 87 7.33 -11.70 -8.66
N ALA A 88 6.33 -12.51 -8.95
CA ALA A 88 6.55 -13.84 -9.49
C ALA A 88 7.32 -13.82 -10.81
N GLY A 89 7.08 -12.77 -11.64
CA GLY A 89 7.83 -12.56 -12.88
C GLY A 89 9.11 -11.75 -12.73
N LEU A 90 9.12 -10.73 -11.85
CA LEU A 90 10.26 -9.81 -11.69
C LEU A 90 11.41 -10.38 -10.84
N ALA A 91 11.09 -11.21 -9.86
CA ALA A 91 12.06 -11.83 -8.97
C ALA A 91 11.71 -13.32 -8.76
N PRO A 92 11.75 -14.12 -9.83
CA PRO A 92 11.45 -15.55 -9.74
C PRO A 92 12.40 -16.22 -8.74
N ALA A 93 11.89 -17.21 -8.00
CA ALA A 93 12.59 -17.95 -6.97
C ALA A 93 12.95 -17.15 -5.67
N ASN A 94 12.62 -15.86 -5.56
CA ASN A 94 12.87 -15.08 -4.35
C ASN A 94 11.57 -14.83 -3.55
N ILE A 95 11.27 -15.74 -2.62
CA ILE A 95 10.09 -15.65 -1.73
C ILE A 95 10.14 -14.38 -0.86
N SER A 96 11.33 -14.03 -0.36
CA SER A 96 11.50 -12.86 0.51
C SER A 96 11.21 -11.56 -0.24
N ALA A 97 11.68 -11.44 -1.48
CA ALA A 97 11.39 -10.30 -2.34
C ALA A 97 9.89 -10.20 -2.67
N ASN A 98 9.25 -11.33 -2.96
CA ASN A 98 7.82 -11.39 -3.23
C ASN A 98 6.98 -10.95 -2.03
N LEU A 99 7.28 -11.45 -0.83
CA LEU A 99 6.57 -11.08 0.40
C LEU A 99 6.85 -9.62 0.81
N ALA A 100 8.10 -9.17 0.72
CA ALA A 100 8.48 -7.82 1.09
C ALA A 100 7.80 -6.77 0.20
N SER A 101 7.83 -6.95 -1.11
CA SER A 101 7.17 -6.03 -2.06
C SER A 101 5.64 -6.03 -1.90
N ALA A 102 5.06 -7.20 -1.65
CA ALA A 102 3.63 -7.30 -1.34
C ALA A 102 3.26 -6.56 -0.05
N GLY A 103 4.08 -6.70 0.99
CA GLY A 103 3.91 -5.97 2.25
C GLY A 103 4.00 -4.46 2.06
N ILE A 104 4.95 -3.97 1.26
CA ILE A 104 5.08 -2.55 0.92
C ILE A 104 3.81 -2.04 0.22
N ALA A 105 3.33 -2.73 -0.80
CA ALA A 105 2.13 -2.33 -1.52
C ALA A 105 0.88 -2.35 -0.62
N ALA A 106 0.71 -3.38 0.19
CA ALA A 106 -0.41 -3.52 1.11
C ALA A 106 -0.41 -2.41 2.18
N ASN A 107 0.73 -2.15 2.80
CA ASN A 107 0.87 -1.10 3.81
C ASN A 107 0.72 0.29 3.20
N SER A 108 1.29 0.54 2.01
CA SER A 108 1.14 1.81 1.30
C SER A 108 -0.34 2.08 0.97
N ALA A 109 -1.06 1.07 0.50
CA ALA A 109 -2.48 1.16 0.20
C ALA A 109 -3.32 1.48 1.45
N SER A 110 -3.07 0.78 2.56
CA SER A 110 -3.75 1.01 3.84
C SER A 110 -3.48 2.42 4.36
N SER A 111 -2.21 2.79 4.49
CA SER A 111 -1.81 4.10 5.03
C SER A 111 -2.30 5.26 4.17
N SER A 112 -2.37 5.10 2.85
CA SER A 112 -2.90 6.12 1.95
C SER A 112 -4.41 6.31 2.13
N ALA A 113 -5.16 5.22 2.26
CA ALA A 113 -6.60 5.27 2.50
C ALA A 113 -6.92 5.88 3.87
N ASP A 114 -6.20 5.47 4.91
CA ASP A 114 -6.34 6.01 6.27
C ASP A 114 -6.05 7.52 6.29
N LEU A 115 -4.96 7.95 5.67
CA LEU A 115 -4.62 9.38 5.56
C LEU A 115 -5.72 10.19 4.90
N LEU A 116 -6.29 9.71 3.79
CA LEU A 116 -7.37 10.42 3.09
C LEU A 116 -8.65 10.49 3.93
N THR A 117 -8.99 9.41 4.63
CA THR A 117 -10.14 9.37 5.54
C THR A 117 -9.95 10.37 6.68
N ASP A 118 -8.78 10.39 7.30
CA ASP A 118 -8.44 11.32 8.37
C ASP A 118 -8.45 12.79 7.91
N LEU A 119 -7.85 13.08 6.74
CA LEU A 119 -7.84 14.42 6.17
C LEU A 119 -9.26 14.89 5.84
N LYS A 120 -10.11 14.00 5.29
CA LYS A 120 -11.50 14.32 4.99
C LYS A 120 -12.31 14.59 6.26
N THR A 121 -12.17 13.75 7.27
CA THR A 121 -12.83 13.91 8.57
C THR A 121 -12.40 15.22 9.23
N GLY A 122 -11.11 15.48 9.27
CA GLY A 122 -10.57 16.72 9.83
C GLY A 122 -11.07 17.96 9.09
N TYR A 123 -11.11 17.91 7.76
CA TYR A 123 -11.65 19.00 6.94
C TYR A 123 -13.13 19.31 7.27
N LEU A 124 -13.95 18.25 7.40
CA LEU A 124 -15.36 18.40 7.77
C LEU A 124 -15.56 19.00 9.18
N LEU A 125 -14.60 18.77 10.08
CA LEU A 125 -14.58 19.36 11.43
C LEU A 125 -13.94 20.75 11.49
N GLY A 126 -13.53 21.32 10.33
CA GLY A 126 -12.90 22.64 10.25
C GLY A 126 -11.40 22.66 10.56
N ALA A 127 -10.73 21.49 10.60
CA ALA A 127 -9.29 21.43 10.78
C ALA A 127 -8.55 21.89 9.52
N ASN A 128 -7.35 22.48 9.71
CA ASN A 128 -6.50 22.87 8.60
C ASN A 128 -5.73 21.64 8.06
N PRO A 129 -5.93 21.25 6.76
CA PRO A 129 -5.31 20.07 6.18
C PRO A 129 -3.78 20.05 6.26
N ARG A 130 -3.09 21.20 6.12
CA ARG A 130 -1.62 21.29 6.26
C ARG A 130 -1.15 20.90 7.65
N LYS A 131 -1.83 21.42 8.69
CA LYS A 131 -1.49 21.10 10.07
C LYS A 131 -1.76 19.64 10.39
N GLN A 132 -2.85 19.10 9.86
CA GLN A 132 -3.20 17.70 10.02
C GLN A 132 -2.19 16.78 9.32
N PHE A 133 -1.80 17.10 8.09
CA PHE A 133 -0.76 16.36 7.37
C PHE A 133 0.57 16.35 8.14
N LEU A 134 0.99 17.49 8.69
CA LEU A 134 2.22 17.56 9.50
C LEU A 134 2.09 16.75 10.79
N ALA A 135 0.93 16.77 11.45
CA ALA A 135 0.69 15.97 12.65
C ALA A 135 0.77 14.46 12.33
N GLN A 136 0.18 14.02 11.24
CA GLN A 136 0.28 12.63 10.75
C GLN A 136 1.74 12.27 10.44
N PHE A 137 2.47 13.13 9.73
CA PHE A 137 3.88 12.92 9.41
C PHE A 137 4.74 12.70 10.67
N PHE A 138 4.61 13.56 11.67
CA PHE A 138 5.31 13.38 12.94
C PHE A 138 4.80 12.16 13.71
N GLY A 139 3.49 11.86 13.65
CA GLY A 139 2.89 10.68 14.25
C GLY A 139 3.53 9.38 13.79
N VAL A 140 3.89 9.27 12.51
CA VAL A 140 4.59 8.09 11.96
C VAL A 140 5.94 7.88 12.64
N PHE A 141 6.74 8.94 12.86
CA PHE A 141 8.02 8.82 13.55
C PHE A 141 7.87 8.40 15.01
N PHE A 142 7.00 9.06 15.75
CA PHE A 142 6.75 8.72 17.15
C PHE A 142 6.16 7.32 17.30
N GLY A 143 5.23 6.94 16.41
CA GLY A 143 4.67 5.59 16.36
C GLY A 143 5.75 4.54 16.08
N THR A 144 6.66 4.79 15.14
CA THR A 144 7.75 3.86 14.82
C THR A 144 8.72 3.71 15.99
N VAL A 145 9.09 4.81 16.64
CA VAL A 145 9.96 4.79 17.84
C VAL A 145 9.33 3.99 18.99
N ALA A 146 8.02 4.03 19.12
CA ALA A 146 7.30 3.28 20.15
C ALA A 146 7.11 1.80 19.77
N ILE A 147 6.64 1.52 18.53
CA ILE A 147 6.24 0.16 18.14
C ILE A 147 7.42 -0.79 17.96
N VAL A 148 8.57 -0.30 17.50
CA VAL A 148 9.73 -1.16 17.25
C VAL A 148 10.27 -1.78 18.56
N PRO A 149 10.54 -1.04 19.63
CA PRO A 149 10.91 -1.66 20.92
C PRO A 149 9.83 -2.58 21.46
N ILE A 150 8.55 -2.18 21.37
CA ILE A 150 7.43 -3.01 21.84
C ILE A 150 7.41 -4.35 21.10
N TRP A 151 7.64 -4.35 19.77
CA TRP A 151 7.72 -5.58 19.01
C TRP A 151 8.79 -6.53 19.53
N TYR A 152 10.01 -6.05 19.78
CA TYR A 152 11.09 -6.87 20.34
C TYR A 152 10.83 -7.37 21.76
N LEU A 153 10.07 -6.60 22.56
CA LEU A 153 9.62 -7.06 23.88
C LEU A 153 8.57 -8.17 23.77
N MET A 154 7.65 -8.06 22.83
CA MET A 154 6.59 -9.06 22.62
C MET A 154 7.11 -10.34 21.95
N VAL A 155 8.03 -10.19 21.01
CA VAL A 155 8.57 -11.28 20.19
C VAL A 155 10.09 -11.31 20.29
N PRO A 156 10.64 -11.69 21.45
CA PRO A 156 12.10 -11.68 21.69
C PRO A 156 12.84 -12.75 20.86
N ASN A 157 12.14 -13.78 20.40
CA ASN A 157 12.74 -14.88 19.62
C ASN A 157 11.70 -15.57 18.72
N ARG A 158 12.19 -16.42 17.80
CA ARG A 158 11.35 -17.19 16.85
C ARG A 158 10.37 -18.14 17.54
N ALA A 159 10.79 -18.80 18.61
CA ALA A 159 9.92 -19.72 19.36
C ALA A 159 8.68 -18.99 19.91
N LYS A 160 8.87 -17.74 20.37
CA LYS A 160 7.75 -16.91 20.81
C LYS A 160 6.83 -16.52 19.65
N LEU A 161 7.39 -16.20 18.48
CA LEU A 161 6.59 -15.89 17.27
C LEU A 161 5.70 -17.07 16.86
N GLU A 162 6.20 -18.29 16.98
CA GLU A 162 5.45 -19.52 16.63
C GLU A 162 4.26 -19.79 17.57
N THR A 163 4.26 -19.20 18.78
CA THR A 163 3.12 -19.30 19.69
C THR A 163 1.91 -18.46 19.28
N PHE A 164 2.12 -17.47 18.37
CA PHE A 164 1.03 -16.66 17.84
C PHE A 164 0.36 -17.41 16.67
N ALA A 165 -0.96 -17.52 16.73
CA ALA A 165 -1.73 -17.99 15.58
C ALA A 165 -1.79 -16.87 14.54
N LEU A 166 -1.03 -17.00 13.45
CA LEU A 166 -0.94 -16.02 12.36
C LEU A 166 -1.48 -16.60 11.04
N PRO A 167 -2.79 -16.90 10.93
CA PRO A 167 -3.34 -17.56 9.75
C PRO A 167 -3.17 -16.72 8.48
N SER A 168 -3.32 -15.42 8.57
CA SER A 168 -3.12 -14.50 7.43
C SER A 168 -1.70 -14.54 6.93
N THR A 169 -0.70 -14.50 7.80
CA THR A 169 0.72 -14.58 7.43
C THR A 169 1.04 -15.88 6.70
N ARG A 170 0.50 -17.01 7.17
CA ARG A 170 0.66 -18.32 6.51
C ARG A 170 0.01 -18.33 5.13
N ALA A 171 -1.16 -17.71 4.98
CA ALA A 171 -1.81 -17.60 3.69
C ALA A 171 -0.97 -16.77 2.68
N TRP A 172 -0.37 -15.67 3.12
CA TRP A 172 0.53 -14.87 2.27
C TRP A 172 1.79 -15.63 1.87
N GLU A 173 2.38 -16.36 2.82
CA GLU A 173 3.54 -17.21 2.56
C GLU A 173 3.20 -18.35 1.59
N ALA A 174 2.06 -19.00 1.75
CA ALA A 174 1.60 -20.06 0.85
C ALA A 174 1.46 -19.55 -0.59
N VAL A 175 0.83 -18.39 -0.78
CA VAL A 175 0.73 -17.74 -2.10
C VAL A 175 2.11 -17.44 -2.68
N ALA A 176 3.02 -16.85 -1.90
CA ALA A 176 4.37 -16.57 -2.35
C ALA A 176 5.14 -17.84 -2.76
N ARG A 177 5.02 -18.92 -1.99
CA ARG A 177 5.66 -20.21 -2.30
C ARG A 177 5.13 -20.82 -3.60
N VAL A 178 3.83 -20.78 -3.81
CA VAL A 178 3.21 -21.28 -5.03
C VAL A 178 3.65 -20.46 -6.25
N LEU A 179 3.64 -19.12 -6.14
CA LEU A 179 4.05 -18.24 -7.23
C LEU A 179 5.54 -18.37 -7.59
N VAL A 180 6.38 -18.65 -6.59
CA VAL A 180 7.83 -18.86 -6.80
C VAL A 180 8.12 -20.21 -7.45
N LYS A 181 7.36 -21.25 -7.13
CA LYS A 181 7.51 -22.57 -7.75
C LYS A 181 6.94 -22.65 -9.16
N GLY A 182 6.14 -21.69 -9.53
CA GLY A 182 5.48 -21.58 -10.83
C GLY A 182 3.99 -21.89 -10.79
N VAL A 183 3.27 -21.30 -11.72
CA VAL A 183 1.80 -21.46 -11.85
C VAL A 183 1.41 -22.92 -12.16
N SER A 184 2.35 -23.69 -12.68
CA SER A 184 2.18 -25.12 -12.96
C SER A 184 1.94 -25.99 -11.73
N GLU A 185 2.32 -25.52 -10.55
CA GLU A 185 2.09 -26.20 -9.26
C GLU A 185 0.73 -25.84 -8.63
N LEU A 186 0.00 -24.88 -9.20
CA LEU A 186 -1.35 -24.57 -8.74
C LEU A 186 -2.31 -25.70 -9.10
N PRO A 187 -3.19 -26.09 -8.16
CA PRO A 187 -4.30 -26.98 -8.51
C PRO A 187 -5.11 -26.36 -9.67
N PRO A 188 -5.59 -27.16 -10.63
CA PRO A 188 -6.40 -26.66 -11.73
C PRO A 188 -7.60 -25.81 -11.29
N SER A 189 -8.21 -26.15 -10.16
CA SER A 189 -9.29 -25.36 -9.55
C SER A 189 -8.88 -23.94 -9.17
N ALA A 190 -7.66 -23.76 -8.66
CA ALA A 190 -7.15 -22.43 -8.31
C ALA A 190 -6.88 -21.58 -9.56
N VAL A 191 -6.32 -22.19 -10.61
CA VAL A 191 -6.10 -21.53 -11.91
C VAL A 191 -7.43 -21.05 -12.49
N TRP A 192 -8.43 -21.92 -12.55
CA TRP A 192 -9.77 -21.57 -13.03
C TRP A 192 -10.43 -20.49 -12.17
N SER A 193 -10.27 -20.53 -10.84
CA SER A 193 -10.80 -19.51 -9.94
C SER A 193 -10.18 -18.11 -10.20
N ILE A 194 -8.89 -18.06 -10.54
CA ILE A 194 -8.23 -16.80 -10.91
C ILE A 194 -8.84 -16.24 -12.21
N PHE A 195 -9.00 -17.06 -13.23
CA PHE A 195 -9.57 -16.62 -14.51
C PHE A 195 -11.04 -16.19 -14.38
N ILE A 196 -11.85 -16.97 -13.66
CA ILE A 196 -13.26 -16.65 -13.42
C ILE A 196 -13.37 -15.35 -12.60
N GLY A 197 -12.59 -15.22 -11.52
CA GLY A 197 -12.59 -14.02 -10.68
C GLY A 197 -12.13 -12.77 -11.44
N ALA A 198 -11.11 -12.89 -12.29
CA ALA A 198 -10.67 -11.80 -13.16
C ALA A 198 -11.76 -11.41 -14.18
N ALA A 199 -12.39 -12.38 -14.82
CA ALA A 199 -13.48 -12.12 -15.77
C ALA A 199 -14.66 -11.41 -15.09
N VAL A 200 -15.10 -11.90 -13.94
CA VAL A 200 -16.18 -11.29 -13.16
C VAL A 200 -15.80 -9.87 -12.72
N GLY A 201 -14.57 -9.67 -12.22
CA GLY A 201 -14.09 -8.36 -11.78
C GLY A 201 -13.93 -7.33 -12.91
N ILE A 202 -13.76 -7.78 -14.16
CA ILE A 202 -13.74 -6.89 -15.33
C ILE A 202 -15.16 -6.62 -15.85
N ILE A 203 -16.00 -7.64 -15.88
CA ILE A 203 -17.33 -7.55 -16.48
C ILE A 203 -18.30 -6.76 -15.60
N LEU A 204 -18.31 -7.00 -14.29
CA LEU A 204 -19.27 -6.34 -13.39
C LEU A 204 -19.20 -4.80 -13.45
N PRO A 205 -18.03 -4.13 -13.40
CA PRO A 205 -17.96 -2.68 -13.49
C PRO A 205 -18.30 -2.10 -14.88
N ILE A 206 -18.42 -2.94 -15.90
CA ILE A 206 -18.78 -2.50 -17.26
C ILE A 206 -20.32 -2.53 -17.45
N ILE A 207 -20.99 -3.39 -16.68
CA ILE A 207 -22.46 -3.57 -16.77
C ILE A 207 -23.20 -2.55 -15.87
N ASP A 208 -22.55 -2.03 -14.85
CA ASP A 208 -23.08 -1.05 -13.90
C ASP A 208 -22.81 0.37 -14.43
#